data_5d33882adb39f0347b71a5ce36e54d44
#
_entry.id   5d33882adb39f0347b71a5ce36e54d44
#
_cell.length_a   1.000
_cell.length_b   1.000
_cell.length_c   1.000
_cell.angle_alpha   90.00
_cell.angle_beta   90.00
_cell.angle_gamma   90.00
#
_symmetry.space_group_name_H-M   'P 1'
#
loop_
_entity.id
_entity.type
_entity.pdbx_description
1 polymer ?
#
loop_
_entity_poly.entity_id
_entity_poly.type
_entity_poly.pdbx_seq_one_letter_code
_entity_poly.pdbx_strand_id
1 'polypeptide(L)'
;MSERPGPVVVAGATGKQGRAVVAHLLQQGWQVRAMTRTKESAAAQRLAQLGAEVVQADFLDRSSLTVALTGAYGAFSLQNTLSVGMAEEVMQGYAFADAALACKVQHLVYVSICQADAQTGIEHFESKWHIEQHLRQIGLPNTVCRPVFFIENLVQVGGLTAMVWGALKHALRGGRKLQVVSVDDVGAVVAQIFQAPANFVGQCIELVGDELTFEEMVEIRLRVLGKRPFGLPVPSTLLRLIDPDLAAMFSWLHTTGFSADLAAARAQFPSLRRFEEGYRLALQGAKTE
;
A
#
# COMPACT_ATOMS: atom_id res chain seq x y z
N MET A 1 -28.62 -11.08 -5.59
CA MET A 1 -27.21 -10.97 -5.20
C MET A 1 -26.92 -12.19 -4.34
N SER A 2 -25.97 -13.04 -4.69
CA SER A 2 -25.57 -14.15 -3.81
C SER A 2 -25.03 -13.58 -2.50
N GLU A 3 -25.41 -14.21 -1.40
CA GLU A 3 -24.93 -13.85 -0.05
C GLU A 3 -23.40 -13.97 -0.01
N ARG A 4 -22.72 -12.98 0.55
CA ARG A 4 -21.24 -12.99 0.67
C ARG A 4 -20.83 -14.07 1.67
N PRO A 5 -19.74 -14.80 1.43
CA PRO A 5 -19.36 -15.96 2.27
C PRO A 5 -18.88 -15.61 3.67
N GLY A 6 -18.76 -14.33 4.01
CA GLY A 6 -18.34 -13.82 5.31
C GLY A 6 -17.62 -12.47 5.21
N PRO A 7 -17.22 -11.88 6.34
CA PRO A 7 -16.53 -10.59 6.34
C PRO A 7 -15.09 -10.69 5.84
N VAL A 8 -14.57 -9.56 5.34
CA VAL A 8 -13.14 -9.35 5.07
C VAL A 8 -12.52 -8.54 6.21
N VAL A 9 -11.48 -9.08 6.83
CA VAL A 9 -10.69 -8.35 7.85
C VAL A 9 -9.66 -7.48 7.15
N VAL A 10 -9.62 -6.20 7.47
CA VAL A 10 -8.64 -5.25 6.91
C VAL A 10 -7.68 -4.81 7.99
N ALA A 11 -6.45 -5.32 7.95
CA ALA A 11 -5.37 -4.85 8.81
C ALA A 11 -4.84 -3.49 8.33
N GLY A 12 -4.36 -2.65 9.26
CA GLY A 12 -3.93 -1.30 8.90
C GLY A 12 -5.07 -0.38 8.42
N ALA A 13 -6.33 -0.70 8.80
CA ALA A 13 -7.54 -0.05 8.29
C ALA A 13 -7.59 1.47 8.49
N THR A 14 -6.94 2.00 9.52
CA THR A 14 -6.89 3.45 9.80
C THR A 14 -5.85 4.20 8.96
N GLY A 15 -4.95 3.49 8.28
CA GLY A 15 -3.96 4.07 7.36
C GLY A 15 -4.55 4.37 5.97
N LYS A 16 -3.79 5.06 5.11
CA LYS A 16 -4.25 5.45 3.77
C LYS A 16 -4.69 4.26 2.92
N GLN A 17 -3.86 3.23 2.81
CA GLN A 17 -4.17 2.04 2.02
C GLN A 17 -5.34 1.25 2.61
N GLY A 18 -5.31 0.99 3.92
CA GLY A 18 -6.40 0.25 4.58
C GLY A 18 -7.74 0.95 4.45
N ARG A 19 -7.79 2.29 4.58
CA ARG A 19 -9.03 3.07 4.36
C ARG A 19 -9.56 2.94 2.94
N ALA A 20 -8.69 3.00 1.93
CA ALA A 20 -9.10 2.79 0.54
C ALA A 20 -9.68 1.40 0.34
N VAL A 21 -9.02 0.36 0.87
CA VAL A 21 -9.53 -1.02 0.81
C VAL A 21 -10.89 -1.16 1.50
N VAL A 22 -11.05 -0.61 2.72
CA VAL A 22 -12.33 -0.62 3.43
C VAL A 22 -13.44 0.04 2.59
N ALA A 23 -13.17 1.22 2.03
CA ALA A 23 -14.15 1.95 1.24
C ALA A 23 -14.61 1.17 -0.01
N HIS A 24 -13.66 0.63 -0.78
CA HIS A 24 -13.99 -0.14 -1.99
C HIS A 24 -14.68 -1.47 -1.69
N LEU A 25 -14.30 -2.17 -0.60
CA LEU A 25 -14.99 -3.40 -0.18
C LEU A 25 -16.44 -3.11 0.23
N LEU A 26 -16.68 -2.07 1.03
CA LEU A 26 -18.03 -1.66 1.43
C LEU A 26 -18.89 -1.25 0.23
N GLN A 27 -18.33 -0.50 -0.73
CA GLN A 27 -19.01 -0.13 -1.97
C GLN A 27 -19.43 -1.35 -2.81
N GLN A 28 -18.65 -2.44 -2.75
CA GLN A 28 -18.99 -3.70 -3.42
C GLN A 28 -19.89 -4.63 -2.58
N GLY A 29 -20.38 -4.16 -1.44
CA GLY A 29 -21.32 -4.90 -0.57
C GLY A 29 -20.67 -5.99 0.28
N TRP A 30 -19.36 -5.91 0.52
CA TRP A 30 -18.69 -6.76 1.51
C TRP A 30 -18.99 -6.30 2.92
N GLN A 31 -19.14 -7.23 3.85
CA GLN A 31 -18.99 -6.95 5.27
C GLN A 31 -17.50 -6.78 5.57
N VAL A 32 -17.13 -5.72 6.27
CA VAL A 32 -15.71 -5.38 6.53
C VAL A 32 -15.48 -5.28 8.04
N ARG A 33 -14.48 -5.99 8.55
CA ARG A 33 -13.90 -5.78 9.87
C ARG A 33 -12.64 -4.93 9.75
N ALA A 34 -12.74 -3.69 10.20
CA ALA A 34 -11.63 -2.74 10.21
C ALA A 34 -10.79 -2.95 11.47
N MET A 35 -9.61 -3.57 11.32
CA MET A 35 -8.71 -3.86 12.42
C MET A 35 -7.91 -2.62 12.83
N THR A 36 -7.91 -2.30 14.12
CA THR A 36 -7.15 -1.19 14.71
C THR A 36 -6.71 -1.50 16.14
N ARG A 37 -5.62 -0.88 16.60
CA ARG A 37 -5.19 -0.95 18.01
C ARG A 37 -6.05 -0.09 18.93
N THR A 38 -6.70 0.95 18.40
CA THR A 38 -7.47 1.95 19.19
C THR A 38 -8.82 2.20 18.52
N LYS A 39 -9.87 1.55 19.04
CA LYS A 39 -11.26 1.70 18.54
C LYS A 39 -11.82 3.11 18.68
N GLU A 40 -11.38 3.83 19.69
CA GLU A 40 -11.85 5.15 20.05
C GLU A 40 -11.24 6.25 19.19
N SER A 41 -10.25 5.94 18.34
CA SER A 41 -9.61 6.93 17.47
C SER A 41 -10.60 7.53 16.48
N ALA A 42 -10.45 8.81 16.15
CA ALA A 42 -11.29 9.47 15.15
C ALA A 42 -11.26 8.76 13.79
N ALA A 43 -10.12 8.17 13.42
CA ALA A 43 -10.00 7.39 12.20
C ALA A 43 -10.84 6.10 12.25
N ALA A 44 -10.86 5.39 13.38
CA ALA A 44 -11.69 4.20 13.58
C ALA A 44 -13.18 4.54 13.58
N GLN A 45 -13.58 5.65 14.25
CA GLN A 45 -14.95 6.13 14.25
C GLN A 45 -15.45 6.47 12.82
N ARG A 46 -14.60 7.10 11.99
CA ARG A 46 -14.95 7.34 10.57
C ARG A 46 -15.21 6.03 9.81
N LEU A 47 -14.43 4.98 10.07
CA LEU A 47 -14.65 3.67 9.43
C LEU A 47 -15.97 3.03 9.89
N ALA A 48 -16.32 3.16 11.18
CA ALA A 48 -17.62 2.71 11.69
C ALA A 48 -18.77 3.47 11.03
N GLN A 49 -18.65 4.79 10.85
CA GLN A 49 -19.66 5.61 10.15
C GLN A 49 -19.84 5.22 8.68
N LEU A 50 -18.79 4.68 8.03
CA LEU A 50 -18.87 4.13 6.67
C LEU A 50 -19.54 2.75 6.63
N GLY A 51 -19.81 2.12 7.77
CA GLY A 51 -20.45 0.81 7.87
C GLY A 51 -19.50 -0.36 8.14
N ALA A 52 -18.23 -0.13 8.44
CA ALA A 52 -17.31 -1.18 8.85
C ALA A 52 -17.50 -1.55 10.34
N GLU A 53 -17.41 -2.84 10.65
CA GLU A 53 -17.25 -3.33 12.02
C GLU A 53 -15.81 -3.02 12.49
N VAL A 54 -15.66 -2.15 13.49
CA VAL A 54 -14.33 -1.85 14.04
C VAL A 54 -13.96 -2.90 15.08
N VAL A 55 -12.88 -3.64 14.83
CA VAL A 55 -12.35 -4.65 15.74
C VAL A 55 -11.00 -4.22 16.31
N GLN A 56 -10.83 -4.40 17.62
CA GLN A 56 -9.55 -4.11 18.26
C GLN A 56 -8.66 -5.33 18.20
N ALA A 57 -7.48 -5.17 17.58
CA ALA A 57 -6.47 -6.21 17.59
C ALA A 57 -5.07 -5.59 17.36
N ASP A 58 -4.06 -6.27 17.89
CA ASP A 58 -2.65 -5.96 17.69
C ASP A 58 -1.97 -7.14 16.99
N PHE A 59 -1.06 -6.88 16.06
CA PHE A 59 -0.33 -7.91 15.34
C PHE A 59 0.49 -8.82 16.26
N LEU A 60 0.98 -8.31 17.38
CA LEU A 60 1.78 -9.06 18.34
C LEU A 60 0.95 -9.74 19.43
N ASP A 61 -0.38 -9.54 19.45
CA ASP A 61 -1.30 -10.25 20.32
C ASP A 61 -2.10 -11.30 19.52
N ARG A 62 -1.63 -12.55 19.57
CA ARG A 62 -2.25 -13.67 18.87
C ARG A 62 -3.71 -13.88 19.27
N SER A 63 -4.07 -13.61 20.51
CA SER A 63 -5.46 -13.80 20.99
C SER A 63 -6.39 -12.79 20.32
N SER A 64 -5.97 -11.53 20.23
CA SER A 64 -6.74 -10.49 19.55
C SER A 64 -6.84 -10.72 18.04
N LEU A 65 -5.78 -11.20 17.40
CA LEU A 65 -5.83 -11.62 15.98
C LEU A 65 -6.82 -12.75 15.75
N THR A 66 -6.84 -13.77 16.63
CA THR A 66 -7.78 -14.87 16.53
C THR A 66 -9.22 -14.37 16.61
N VAL A 67 -9.52 -13.47 17.54
CA VAL A 67 -10.86 -12.87 17.67
C VAL A 67 -11.24 -12.12 16.39
N ALA A 68 -10.34 -11.28 15.87
CA ALA A 68 -10.60 -10.49 14.65
C ALA A 68 -10.84 -11.36 13.42
N LEU A 69 -10.11 -12.47 13.28
CA LEU A 69 -10.11 -13.34 12.09
C LEU A 69 -11.14 -14.49 12.16
N THR A 70 -11.67 -14.82 13.33
CA THR A 70 -12.66 -15.89 13.47
C THR A 70 -13.88 -15.62 12.60
N GLY A 71 -14.23 -16.60 11.74
CA GLY A 71 -15.35 -16.53 10.82
C GLY A 71 -15.17 -15.56 9.66
N ALA A 72 -13.96 -15.02 9.46
CA ALA A 72 -13.66 -14.19 8.30
C ALA A 72 -13.50 -15.07 7.05
N TYR A 73 -14.08 -14.63 5.94
CA TYR A 73 -13.85 -15.21 4.63
C TYR A 73 -12.47 -14.84 4.11
N GLY A 74 -12.13 -13.56 4.19
CA GLY A 74 -10.90 -13.02 3.65
C GLY A 74 -10.17 -12.10 4.62
N ALA A 75 -8.89 -11.86 4.34
CA ALA A 75 -8.08 -10.93 5.10
C ALA A 75 -7.19 -10.10 4.17
N PHE A 76 -7.10 -8.81 4.45
CA PHE A 76 -6.14 -7.89 3.84
C PHE A 76 -5.03 -7.62 4.83
N SER A 77 -3.79 -7.89 4.43
CA SER A 77 -2.59 -7.79 5.26
C SER A 77 -1.71 -6.64 4.79
N LEU A 78 -1.46 -5.69 5.67
CA LEU A 78 -0.55 -4.57 5.46
C LEU A 78 0.14 -4.22 6.78
N GLN A 79 1.46 -4.26 6.79
CA GLN A 79 2.33 -3.79 7.86
C GLN A 79 3.11 -2.57 7.38
N ASN A 80 3.75 -1.85 8.29
CA ASN A 80 4.44 -0.60 7.96
C ASN A 80 5.81 -0.52 8.61
N THR A 81 6.86 -0.79 7.83
CA THR A 81 8.27 -0.71 8.24
C THR A 81 8.63 0.64 8.86
N LEU A 82 8.13 1.75 8.29
CA LEU A 82 8.45 3.10 8.76
C LEU A 82 8.02 3.37 10.20
N SER A 83 7.06 2.61 10.73
CA SER A 83 6.57 2.79 12.10
C SER A 83 7.24 1.86 13.11
N VAL A 84 7.75 0.71 12.68
CA VAL A 84 8.19 -0.36 13.58
C VAL A 84 9.58 -0.93 13.24
N GLY A 85 10.11 -0.61 12.06
CA GLY A 85 11.35 -1.21 11.54
C GLY A 85 11.16 -2.58 10.90
N MET A 86 12.20 -3.04 10.20
CA MET A 86 12.16 -4.27 9.39
C MET A 86 11.81 -5.52 10.22
N ALA A 87 12.50 -5.75 11.32
CA ALA A 87 12.35 -6.97 12.11
C ALA A 87 10.93 -7.13 12.68
N GLU A 88 10.36 -6.05 13.22
CA GLU A 88 9.01 -6.08 13.77
C GLU A 88 7.96 -6.16 12.65
N GLU A 89 8.16 -5.53 11.51
CA GLU A 89 7.27 -5.68 10.35
C GLU A 89 7.18 -7.14 9.91
N VAL A 90 8.31 -7.84 9.82
CA VAL A 90 8.36 -9.27 9.48
C VAL A 90 7.61 -10.10 10.51
N MET A 91 7.84 -9.88 11.81
CA MET A 91 7.12 -10.57 12.88
C MET A 91 5.61 -10.32 12.81
N GLN A 92 5.19 -9.09 12.57
CA GLN A 92 3.78 -8.73 12.42
C GLN A 92 3.14 -9.42 11.21
N GLY A 93 3.85 -9.47 10.08
CA GLY A 93 3.39 -10.15 8.87
C GLY A 93 3.21 -11.66 9.08
N TYR A 94 4.18 -12.30 9.72
CA TYR A 94 4.12 -13.72 10.05
C TYR A 94 2.97 -14.03 11.02
N ALA A 95 2.87 -13.26 12.11
CA ALA A 95 1.82 -13.46 13.11
C ALA A 95 0.41 -13.35 12.52
N PHE A 96 0.19 -12.36 11.62
CA PHE A 96 -1.10 -12.20 10.96
C PHE A 96 -1.39 -13.32 9.98
N ALA A 97 -0.41 -13.76 9.18
CA ALA A 97 -0.55 -14.86 8.23
C ALA A 97 -0.85 -16.19 8.95
N ASP A 98 -0.12 -16.48 10.02
CA ASP A 98 -0.31 -17.70 10.82
C ASP A 98 -1.68 -17.73 11.53
N ALA A 99 -2.12 -16.56 12.04
CA ALA A 99 -3.44 -16.42 12.63
C ALA A 99 -4.56 -16.60 11.58
N ALA A 100 -4.37 -16.05 10.37
CA ALA A 100 -5.31 -16.21 9.26
C ALA A 100 -5.43 -17.69 8.84
N LEU A 101 -4.30 -18.41 8.76
CA LEU A 101 -4.29 -19.84 8.47
C LEU A 101 -5.01 -20.64 9.57
N ALA A 102 -4.71 -20.37 10.84
CA ALA A 102 -5.32 -21.04 11.99
C ALA A 102 -6.85 -20.81 12.05
N CYS A 103 -7.31 -19.62 11.66
CA CYS A 103 -8.73 -19.26 11.56
C CYS A 103 -9.39 -19.72 10.24
N LYS A 104 -8.67 -20.45 9.38
CA LYS A 104 -9.16 -21.00 8.11
C LYS A 104 -9.68 -19.91 7.15
N VAL A 105 -9.02 -18.74 7.13
CA VAL A 105 -9.29 -17.70 6.13
C VAL A 105 -9.11 -18.28 4.74
N GLN A 106 -10.09 -18.05 3.86
CA GLN A 106 -10.12 -18.66 2.53
C GLN A 106 -9.23 -17.94 1.51
N HIS A 107 -8.96 -16.64 1.73
CA HIS A 107 -8.14 -15.83 0.83
C HIS A 107 -7.49 -14.68 1.60
N LEU A 108 -6.17 -14.60 1.57
CA LEU A 108 -5.41 -13.46 2.11
C LEU A 108 -4.87 -12.63 0.94
N VAL A 109 -5.09 -11.31 0.97
CA VAL A 109 -4.44 -10.37 0.05
C VAL A 109 -3.38 -9.62 0.82
N TYR A 110 -2.12 -9.77 0.40
CA TYR A 110 -0.97 -9.11 1.02
C TYR A 110 -0.46 -7.96 0.15
N VAL A 111 -0.20 -6.80 0.74
CA VAL A 111 0.45 -5.70 0.04
C VAL A 111 1.94 -5.69 0.34
N SER A 112 2.70 -6.03 -0.68
CA SER A 112 4.16 -6.01 -0.74
C SER A 112 4.66 -4.73 -1.41
N ILE A 113 5.73 -4.82 -2.20
CA ILE A 113 6.28 -3.77 -3.04
C ILE A 113 6.80 -4.37 -4.35
N CYS A 114 6.74 -3.62 -5.45
CA CYS A 114 7.31 -4.06 -6.71
C CYS A 114 8.81 -4.34 -6.54
N GLN A 115 9.28 -5.45 -7.14
CA GLN A 115 10.67 -5.90 -7.03
C GLN A 115 11.14 -6.22 -5.59
N ALA A 116 10.24 -6.65 -4.70
CA ALA A 116 10.61 -7.11 -3.35
C ALA A 116 11.69 -8.20 -3.38
N ASP A 117 11.69 -9.05 -4.42
CA ASP A 117 12.62 -10.16 -4.62
C ASP A 117 13.95 -9.77 -5.29
N ALA A 118 14.18 -8.49 -5.56
CA ALA A 118 15.36 -8.03 -6.29
C ALA A 118 16.64 -7.92 -5.43
N GLN A 119 16.59 -8.30 -4.14
CA GLN A 119 17.73 -8.22 -3.22
C GLN A 119 18.39 -6.83 -3.21
N THR A 120 17.57 -5.81 -3.06
CA THR A 120 17.97 -4.40 -3.17
C THR A 120 18.83 -3.92 -2.00
N GLY A 121 18.80 -4.63 -0.87
CA GLY A 121 19.39 -4.20 0.40
C GLY A 121 18.62 -3.05 1.07
N ILE A 122 17.43 -2.70 0.56
CA ILE A 122 16.54 -1.70 1.14
C ILE A 122 15.65 -2.41 2.15
N GLU A 123 15.70 -2.01 3.42
CA GLU A 123 15.06 -2.75 4.53
C GLU A 123 13.56 -2.98 4.31
N HIS A 124 12.83 -1.95 3.85
CA HIS A 124 11.39 -2.11 3.61
C HIS A 124 11.04 -2.90 2.33
N PHE A 125 11.99 -3.24 1.45
CA PHE A 125 11.80 -4.21 0.36
C PHE A 125 12.07 -5.62 0.89
N GLU A 126 13.16 -5.78 1.63
CA GLU A 126 13.57 -7.08 2.17
C GLU A 126 12.55 -7.62 3.19
N SER A 127 11.98 -6.76 4.07
CA SER A 127 10.94 -7.16 5.01
C SER A 127 9.72 -7.74 4.30
N LYS A 128 9.30 -7.11 3.20
CA LYS A 128 8.16 -7.58 2.42
C LYS A 128 8.45 -8.89 1.71
N TRP A 129 9.67 -9.04 1.19
CA TRP A 129 10.09 -10.31 0.59
C TRP A 129 10.07 -11.45 1.59
N HIS A 130 10.55 -11.24 2.82
CA HIS A 130 10.46 -12.24 3.88
C HIS A 130 9.01 -12.66 4.17
N ILE A 131 8.08 -11.71 4.23
CA ILE A 131 6.66 -12.02 4.44
C ILE A 131 6.08 -12.80 3.25
N GLU A 132 6.41 -12.44 2.01
CA GLU A 132 5.99 -13.21 0.82
C GLU A 132 6.49 -14.66 0.85
N GLN A 133 7.76 -14.86 1.25
CA GLN A 133 8.32 -16.20 1.38
C GLN A 133 7.58 -17.03 2.43
N HIS A 134 7.24 -16.44 3.57
CA HIS A 134 6.47 -17.09 4.62
C HIS A 134 5.07 -17.49 4.12
N LEU A 135 4.35 -16.59 3.43
CA LEU A 135 3.04 -16.88 2.84
C LEU A 135 3.09 -18.08 1.89
N ARG A 136 4.14 -18.21 1.07
CA ARG A 136 4.35 -19.35 0.17
C ARG A 136 4.59 -20.65 0.96
N GLN A 137 5.33 -20.59 2.07
CA GLN A 137 5.69 -21.74 2.89
C GLN A 137 4.50 -22.33 3.66
N ILE A 138 3.63 -21.46 4.22
CA ILE A 138 2.51 -21.92 5.05
C ILE A 138 1.31 -22.43 4.24
N GLY A 139 1.29 -22.23 2.92
CA GLY A 139 0.25 -22.73 2.03
C GLY A 139 -1.12 -22.05 2.21
N LEU A 140 -1.20 -20.89 2.85
CA LEU A 140 -2.42 -20.10 2.93
C LEU A 140 -2.80 -19.58 1.53
N PRO A 141 -4.04 -19.81 1.01
CA PRO A 141 -4.45 -19.22 -0.26
C PRO A 141 -4.29 -17.70 -0.22
N ASN A 142 -3.43 -17.17 -1.08
CA ASN A 142 -3.11 -15.75 -1.04
C ASN A 142 -2.92 -15.14 -2.43
N THR A 143 -3.03 -13.82 -2.49
CA THR A 143 -2.61 -12.97 -3.62
C THR A 143 -1.68 -11.89 -3.08
N VAL A 144 -0.55 -11.71 -3.73
CA VAL A 144 0.40 -10.66 -3.39
C VAL A 144 0.21 -9.48 -4.35
N CYS A 145 -0.07 -8.30 -3.83
CA CYS A 145 -0.08 -7.06 -4.58
C CYS A 145 1.27 -6.34 -4.39
N ARG A 146 1.94 -6.01 -5.46
CA ARG A 146 3.24 -5.31 -5.48
C ARG A 146 3.09 -3.93 -6.11
N PRO A 147 2.62 -2.91 -5.36
CA PRO A 147 2.56 -1.55 -5.86
C PRO A 147 3.96 -0.96 -6.06
N VAL A 148 4.05 0.00 -6.97
CA VAL A 148 5.19 0.89 -7.18
C VAL A 148 5.06 2.13 -6.28
N PHE A 149 5.72 3.24 -6.59
CA PHE A 149 5.69 4.47 -5.78
C PHE A 149 4.28 5.09 -5.68
N PHE A 150 3.85 5.41 -4.47
CA PHE A 150 2.52 5.99 -4.25
C PHE A 150 2.45 7.48 -4.59
N ILE A 151 1.44 7.88 -5.38
CA ILE A 151 1.15 9.27 -5.73
C ILE A 151 0.90 10.11 -4.47
N GLU A 152 0.29 9.54 -3.44
CA GLU A 152 -0.06 10.18 -2.17
C GLU A 152 1.17 10.68 -1.38
N ASN A 153 2.36 10.16 -1.67
CA ASN A 153 3.61 10.68 -1.10
C ASN A 153 3.96 12.08 -1.61
N LEU A 154 3.35 12.51 -2.72
CA LEU A 154 3.58 13.81 -3.36
C LEU A 154 2.60 14.91 -2.91
N VAL A 155 1.61 14.56 -2.09
CA VAL A 155 0.53 15.48 -1.66
C VAL A 155 0.42 15.67 -0.15
N GLN A 156 1.29 15.03 0.63
CA GLN A 156 1.31 15.20 2.08
C GLN A 156 1.58 16.67 2.45
N VAL A 157 1.03 17.12 3.57
CA VAL A 157 1.23 18.50 4.05
C VAL A 157 2.53 18.57 4.85
N GLY A 158 3.32 19.66 4.62
CA GLY A 158 4.51 19.96 5.42
C GLY A 158 5.87 19.67 4.76
N GLY A 159 6.91 19.68 5.58
CA GLY A 159 8.31 19.55 5.14
C GLY A 159 8.65 18.22 4.47
N LEU A 160 7.95 17.13 4.84
CA LEU A 160 8.18 15.80 4.25
C LEU A 160 7.90 15.79 2.74
N THR A 161 6.82 16.43 2.28
CA THR A 161 6.53 16.54 0.84
C THR A 161 7.62 17.31 0.10
N ALA A 162 8.13 18.39 0.70
CA ALA A 162 9.22 19.16 0.09
C ALA A 162 10.51 18.34 0.01
N MET A 163 10.80 17.49 0.99
CA MET A 163 11.93 16.56 0.95
C MET A 163 11.76 15.52 -0.15
N VAL A 164 10.57 14.92 -0.28
CA VAL A 164 10.28 13.92 -1.33
C VAL A 164 10.45 14.54 -2.71
N TRP A 165 9.88 15.74 -2.98
CA TRP A 165 10.05 16.42 -4.26
C TRP A 165 11.53 16.76 -4.55
N GLY A 166 12.28 17.16 -3.52
CA GLY A 166 13.72 17.43 -3.64
C GLY A 166 14.53 16.20 -3.95
N ALA A 167 14.25 15.09 -3.25
CA ALA A 167 14.92 13.80 -3.47
C ALA A 167 14.58 13.21 -4.85
N LEU A 168 13.32 13.27 -5.29
CA LEU A 168 12.91 12.83 -6.63
C LEU A 168 13.57 13.65 -7.73
N LYS A 169 13.68 14.98 -7.59
CA LYS A 169 14.42 15.81 -8.55
C LYS A 169 15.84 15.31 -8.77
N HIS A 170 16.50 14.85 -7.70
CA HIS A 170 17.85 14.30 -7.79
C HIS A 170 17.86 12.88 -8.35
N ALA A 171 16.94 12.03 -7.90
CA ALA A 171 16.86 10.63 -8.33
C ALA A 171 16.50 10.48 -9.81
N LEU A 172 15.62 11.33 -10.32
CA LEU A 172 15.11 11.24 -11.70
C LEU A 172 15.86 12.12 -12.72
N ARG A 173 17.04 12.64 -12.34
CA ARG A 173 17.87 13.43 -13.26
C ARG A 173 18.25 12.58 -14.49
N GLY A 174 18.48 13.25 -15.63
CA GLY A 174 18.85 12.60 -16.88
C GLY A 174 17.66 11.96 -17.61
N GLY A 175 16.43 12.40 -17.32
CA GLY A 175 15.22 11.91 -17.99
C GLY A 175 14.74 10.54 -17.50
N ARG A 176 15.22 10.09 -16.32
CA ARG A 176 14.70 8.87 -15.68
C ARG A 176 13.23 9.04 -15.33
N LYS A 177 12.49 7.95 -15.43
CA LYS A 177 11.07 7.90 -15.13
C LYS A 177 10.81 7.24 -13.78
N LEU A 178 9.74 7.66 -13.14
CA LEU A 178 9.18 7.05 -11.95
C LEU A 178 7.87 6.37 -12.29
N GLN A 179 7.77 5.11 -11.95
CA GLN A 179 6.49 4.39 -11.98
C GLN A 179 5.69 4.71 -10.72
N VAL A 180 4.41 5.02 -10.91
CA VAL A 180 3.52 5.48 -9.83
C VAL A 180 2.17 4.78 -9.87
N VAL A 181 1.54 4.67 -8.69
CA VAL A 181 0.18 4.15 -8.54
C VAL A 181 -0.56 4.95 -7.45
N SER A 182 -1.88 5.10 -7.55
CA SER A 182 -2.68 5.67 -6.48
C SER A 182 -3.02 4.63 -5.42
N VAL A 183 -3.02 5.03 -4.17
CA VAL A 183 -3.49 4.20 -3.04
C VAL A 183 -4.96 3.80 -3.23
N ASP A 184 -5.78 4.67 -3.79
CA ASP A 184 -7.19 4.36 -4.09
C ASP A 184 -7.32 3.25 -5.13
N ASP A 185 -6.44 3.23 -6.16
CA ASP A 185 -6.40 2.15 -7.14
C ASP A 185 -6.02 0.81 -6.51
N VAL A 186 -5.09 0.81 -5.55
CA VAL A 186 -4.78 -0.41 -4.78
C VAL A 186 -6.03 -0.92 -4.06
N GLY A 187 -6.80 -0.02 -3.43
CA GLY A 187 -8.07 -0.36 -2.78
C GLY A 187 -9.07 -0.99 -3.74
N ALA A 188 -9.23 -0.39 -4.93
CA ALA A 188 -10.12 -0.90 -5.98
C ALA A 188 -9.70 -2.28 -6.48
N VAL A 189 -8.40 -2.48 -6.73
CA VAL A 189 -7.85 -3.79 -7.16
C VAL A 189 -8.04 -4.85 -6.09
N VAL A 190 -7.76 -4.55 -4.82
CA VAL A 190 -7.98 -5.49 -3.71
C VAL A 190 -9.46 -5.92 -3.63
N ALA A 191 -10.38 -4.98 -3.77
CA ALA A 191 -11.81 -5.30 -3.79
C ALA A 191 -12.19 -6.17 -5.00
N GLN A 192 -11.59 -5.94 -6.18
CA GLN A 192 -11.77 -6.78 -7.36
C GLN A 192 -11.21 -8.19 -7.17
N ILE A 193 -10.07 -8.33 -6.48
CA ILE A 193 -9.46 -9.63 -6.14
C ILE A 193 -10.42 -10.44 -5.27
N PHE A 194 -11.01 -9.86 -4.23
CA PHE A 194 -11.99 -10.55 -3.40
C PHE A 194 -13.29 -10.86 -4.16
N GLN A 195 -13.64 -10.10 -5.19
CA GLN A 195 -14.81 -10.35 -6.03
C GLN A 195 -14.66 -11.59 -6.91
N ALA A 196 -13.45 -11.89 -7.38
CA ALA A 196 -13.16 -12.98 -8.30
C ALA A 196 -11.90 -13.78 -7.87
N PRO A 197 -11.89 -14.37 -6.66
CA PRO A 197 -10.70 -14.96 -6.05
C PRO A 197 -10.07 -16.07 -6.90
N ALA A 198 -10.87 -16.84 -7.63
CA ALA A 198 -10.38 -17.91 -8.50
C ALA A 198 -9.41 -17.41 -9.59
N ASN A 199 -9.51 -16.13 -9.97
CA ASN A 199 -8.64 -15.52 -10.97
C ASN A 199 -7.31 -15.03 -10.39
N PHE A 200 -7.18 -14.95 -9.05
CA PHE A 200 -6.07 -14.23 -8.43
C PHE A 200 -5.30 -15.02 -7.36
N VAL A 201 -5.91 -16.04 -6.76
CA VAL A 201 -5.22 -16.87 -5.75
C VAL A 201 -3.95 -17.48 -6.34
N GLY A 202 -2.85 -17.36 -5.60
CA GLY A 202 -1.51 -17.81 -6.00
C GLY A 202 -0.76 -16.84 -6.90
N GLN A 203 -1.36 -15.70 -7.27
CA GLN A 203 -0.69 -14.72 -8.12
C GLN A 203 0.07 -13.65 -7.32
N CYS A 204 1.12 -13.14 -7.95
CA CYS A 204 1.83 -11.93 -7.58
C CYS A 204 1.56 -10.88 -8.65
N ILE A 205 0.96 -9.74 -8.27
CA ILE A 205 0.40 -8.74 -9.17
C ILE A 205 1.15 -7.42 -8.96
N GLU A 206 1.85 -6.96 -9.97
CA GLU A 206 2.47 -5.64 -9.96
C GLU A 206 1.44 -4.56 -10.29
N LEU A 207 1.40 -3.50 -9.45
CA LEU A 207 0.43 -2.42 -9.60
C LEU A 207 1.14 -1.13 -9.98
N VAL A 208 0.98 -0.74 -11.23
CA VAL A 208 1.53 0.49 -11.81
C VAL A 208 0.45 1.21 -12.63
N GLY A 209 0.18 2.47 -12.27
CA GLY A 209 -0.83 3.31 -12.95
C GLY A 209 -0.23 4.17 -14.05
N ASP A 210 0.96 4.71 -13.87
CA ASP A 210 1.63 5.58 -14.84
C ASP A 210 3.15 5.55 -14.68
N GLU A 211 3.87 6.12 -15.67
CA GLU A 211 5.32 6.24 -15.67
C GLU A 211 5.72 7.60 -16.23
N LEU A 212 6.39 8.44 -15.41
CA LEU A 212 6.67 9.84 -15.75
C LEU A 212 8.09 10.25 -15.37
N THR A 213 8.64 11.19 -16.15
CA THR A 213 9.81 11.98 -15.76
C THR A 213 9.46 12.97 -14.65
N PHE A 214 10.48 13.52 -13.98
CA PHE A 214 10.28 14.58 -12.99
C PHE A 214 9.61 15.81 -13.60
N GLU A 215 10.02 16.19 -14.79
CA GLU A 215 9.51 17.35 -15.52
C GLU A 215 8.03 17.20 -15.85
N GLU A 216 7.60 16.04 -16.33
CA GLU A 216 6.18 15.75 -16.60
C GLU A 216 5.33 15.83 -15.33
N MET A 217 5.82 15.30 -14.19
CA MET A 217 5.13 15.44 -12.90
C MET A 217 5.02 16.90 -12.46
N VAL A 218 6.07 17.72 -12.65
CA VAL A 218 6.07 19.15 -12.34
C VAL A 218 5.07 19.91 -13.21
N GLU A 219 4.98 19.61 -14.51
CA GLU A 219 4.02 20.22 -15.43
C GLU A 219 2.59 19.88 -15.06
N ILE A 220 2.30 18.62 -14.71
CA ILE A 220 0.99 18.20 -14.23
C ILE A 220 0.64 18.95 -12.94
N ARG A 221 1.56 19.01 -11.97
CA ARG A 221 1.33 19.76 -10.74
C ARG A 221 1.07 21.25 -10.99
N LEU A 222 1.83 21.86 -11.90
CA LEU A 222 1.62 23.27 -12.28
C LEU A 222 0.23 23.48 -12.88
N ARG A 223 -0.21 22.57 -13.75
CA ARG A 223 -1.55 22.60 -14.36
C ARG A 223 -2.67 22.40 -13.33
N VAL A 224 -2.46 21.53 -12.33
CA VAL A 224 -3.47 21.20 -11.32
C VAL A 224 -3.55 22.25 -10.21
N LEU A 225 -2.42 22.79 -9.74
CA LEU A 225 -2.33 23.66 -8.56
C LEU A 225 -1.89 25.11 -8.88
N GLY A 226 -1.51 25.41 -10.13
CA GLY A 226 -0.95 26.71 -10.49
C GLY A 226 0.44 27.00 -9.87
N LYS A 227 1.07 25.98 -9.25
CA LYS A 227 2.32 26.14 -8.49
C LYS A 227 3.27 24.99 -8.75
N ARG A 228 4.55 25.32 -8.99
CA ARG A 228 5.61 24.29 -9.02
C ARG A 228 5.81 23.66 -7.66
N PRO A 229 6.29 22.40 -7.58
CA PRO A 229 6.64 21.82 -6.30
C PRO A 229 7.79 22.61 -5.66
N PHE A 230 7.68 22.84 -4.37
CA PHE A 230 8.82 23.30 -3.58
C PHE A 230 9.59 22.05 -3.16
N GLY A 231 10.81 21.87 -3.68
CA GLY A 231 11.70 20.78 -3.32
C GLY A 231 12.86 21.33 -2.46
N LEU A 232 12.97 20.85 -1.23
CA LEU A 232 14.17 21.12 -0.42
C LEU A 232 15.32 20.29 -0.98
N PRO A 233 16.44 20.91 -1.36
CA PRO A 233 17.64 20.15 -1.72
C PRO A 233 18.23 19.53 -0.45
N VAL A 234 17.90 18.26 -0.22
CA VAL A 234 18.49 17.51 0.89
C VAL A 234 19.70 16.78 0.36
N PRO A 235 20.93 17.09 0.85
CA PRO A 235 22.11 16.34 0.49
C PRO A 235 21.93 14.87 0.85
N SER A 236 22.38 13.97 -0.03
CA SER A 236 22.23 12.50 0.20
C SER A 236 22.88 12.04 1.50
N THR A 237 23.97 12.70 1.91
CA THR A 237 24.63 12.46 3.21
C THR A 237 23.73 12.81 4.39
N LEU A 238 22.98 13.92 4.32
CA LEU A 238 22.06 14.32 5.39
C LEU A 238 20.82 13.41 5.40
N LEU A 239 20.29 13.06 4.23
CA LEU A 239 19.16 12.11 4.13
C LEU A 239 19.54 10.75 4.73
N ARG A 240 20.77 10.29 4.47
CA ARG A 240 21.28 9.03 5.03
C ARG A 240 21.45 9.06 6.55
N LEU A 241 21.67 10.22 7.15
CA LEU A 241 21.73 10.39 8.62
C LEU A 241 20.34 10.41 9.26
N ILE A 242 19.34 10.94 8.54
CA ILE A 242 17.96 11.06 9.03
C ILE A 242 17.22 9.72 8.85
N ASP A 243 17.31 9.14 7.67
CA ASP A 243 16.62 7.90 7.28
C ASP A 243 17.48 7.17 6.23
N PRO A 244 18.33 6.21 6.67
CA PRO A 244 19.20 5.44 5.78
C PRO A 244 18.43 4.64 4.73
N ASP A 245 17.26 4.10 5.09
CA ASP A 245 16.44 3.26 4.22
C ASP A 245 15.79 4.10 3.11
N LEU A 246 15.25 5.26 3.45
CA LEU A 246 14.73 6.22 2.49
C LEU A 246 15.83 6.74 1.54
N ALA A 247 17.03 7.01 2.06
CA ALA A 247 18.18 7.40 1.25
C ALA A 247 18.61 6.30 0.27
N ALA A 248 18.61 5.05 0.72
CA ALA A 248 18.89 3.88 -0.13
C ALA A 248 17.84 3.75 -1.23
N MET A 249 16.54 3.91 -0.91
CA MET A 249 15.46 3.88 -1.90
C MET A 249 15.63 4.96 -2.99
N PHE A 250 15.91 6.22 -2.64
CA PHE A 250 16.12 7.26 -3.65
C PHE A 250 17.39 7.04 -4.48
N SER A 251 18.44 6.47 -3.89
CA SER A 251 19.63 6.05 -4.64
C SER A 251 19.32 4.94 -5.61
N TRP A 252 18.54 3.95 -5.20
CA TRP A 252 18.10 2.85 -6.02
C TRP A 252 17.16 3.32 -7.14
N LEU A 253 16.25 4.25 -6.89
CA LEU A 253 15.43 4.89 -7.92
C LEU A 253 16.28 5.60 -8.98
N HIS A 254 17.46 6.14 -8.59
CA HIS A 254 18.39 6.73 -9.55
C HIS A 254 19.14 5.69 -10.38
N THR A 255 19.53 4.58 -9.81
CA THR A 255 20.36 3.57 -10.50
C THR A 255 19.53 2.56 -11.28
N THR A 256 18.48 2.06 -10.69
CA THR A 256 17.65 0.94 -11.17
C THR A 256 16.21 1.39 -11.43
N GLY A 257 15.49 1.82 -10.39
CA GLY A 257 14.07 2.18 -10.44
C GLY A 257 13.14 0.98 -10.57
N PHE A 258 11.84 1.25 -10.51
CA PHE A 258 10.81 0.25 -10.74
C PHE A 258 10.73 -0.13 -12.23
N SER A 259 10.37 -1.40 -12.51
CA SER A 259 10.29 -1.95 -13.88
C SER A 259 9.05 -2.84 -14.07
N ALA A 260 7.94 -2.51 -13.39
CA ALA A 260 6.66 -3.19 -13.60
C ALA A 260 6.17 -3.02 -15.05
N ASP A 261 5.49 -4.04 -15.57
CA ASP A 261 4.89 -3.97 -16.91
C ASP A 261 3.59 -3.12 -16.87
N LEU A 262 3.71 -1.84 -17.22
CA LEU A 262 2.61 -0.89 -17.28
C LEU A 262 1.50 -1.33 -18.24
N ALA A 263 1.86 -1.95 -19.36
CA ALA A 263 0.89 -2.39 -20.37
C ALA A 263 0.07 -3.58 -19.85
N ALA A 264 0.75 -4.56 -19.24
CA ALA A 264 0.09 -5.71 -18.62
C ALA A 264 -0.78 -5.30 -17.43
N ALA A 265 -0.29 -4.41 -16.54
CA ALA A 265 -1.07 -3.92 -15.41
C ALA A 265 -2.36 -3.23 -15.86
N ARG A 266 -2.30 -2.37 -16.90
CA ARG A 266 -3.47 -1.70 -17.46
C ARG A 266 -4.42 -2.62 -18.22
N ALA A 267 -3.90 -3.65 -18.87
CA ALA A 267 -4.73 -4.66 -19.52
C ALA A 267 -5.51 -5.49 -18.49
N GLN A 268 -4.86 -5.84 -17.38
CA GLN A 268 -5.50 -6.58 -16.28
C GLN A 268 -6.46 -5.72 -15.45
N PHE A 269 -6.12 -4.45 -15.23
CA PHE A 269 -6.89 -3.48 -14.45
C PHE A 269 -7.08 -2.17 -15.23
N PRO A 270 -8.04 -2.10 -16.17
CA PRO A 270 -8.24 -0.91 -17.02
C PRO A 270 -8.64 0.35 -16.24
N SER A 271 -9.08 0.21 -15.00
CA SER A 271 -9.45 1.32 -14.11
C SER A 271 -8.27 2.00 -13.42
N LEU A 272 -7.04 1.50 -13.57
CA LEU A 272 -5.84 2.14 -13.01
C LEU A 272 -5.68 3.55 -13.59
N ARG A 273 -5.64 4.54 -12.69
CA ARG A 273 -5.58 5.96 -13.04
C ARG A 273 -4.20 6.36 -13.54
N ARG A 274 -4.18 7.35 -14.43
CA ARG A 274 -2.97 8.07 -14.74
C ARG A 274 -2.58 9.00 -13.60
N PHE A 275 -1.33 9.46 -13.62
CA PHE A 275 -0.78 10.31 -12.55
C PHE A 275 -1.66 11.54 -12.28
N GLU A 276 -2.12 12.28 -13.31
CA GLU A 276 -2.92 13.48 -13.09
C GLU A 276 -4.23 13.18 -12.35
N GLU A 277 -4.92 12.12 -12.72
CA GLU A 277 -6.19 11.70 -12.10
C GLU A 277 -5.97 11.29 -10.63
N GLY A 278 -4.99 10.41 -10.40
CA GLY A 278 -4.60 9.98 -9.05
C GLY A 278 -4.12 11.15 -8.18
N TYR A 279 -3.37 12.09 -8.76
CA TYR A 279 -2.88 13.27 -8.06
C TYR A 279 -4.01 14.21 -7.64
N ARG A 280 -5.01 14.44 -8.50
CA ARG A 280 -6.22 15.23 -8.17
C ARG A 280 -6.99 14.59 -7.03
N LEU A 281 -7.18 13.27 -7.08
CA LEU A 281 -7.87 12.51 -6.03
C LEU A 281 -7.12 12.58 -4.69
N ALA A 282 -5.81 12.37 -4.71
CA ALA A 282 -4.96 12.45 -3.52
C ALA A 282 -5.00 13.84 -2.86
N LEU A 283 -5.05 14.92 -3.66
CA LEU A 283 -5.20 16.29 -3.15
C LEU A 283 -6.56 16.54 -2.47
N GLN A 284 -7.62 15.90 -2.95
CA GLN A 284 -8.95 15.99 -2.30
C GLN A 284 -8.93 15.27 -0.95
N GLY A 285 -8.34 14.08 -0.89
CA GLY A 285 -8.18 13.32 0.34
C GLY A 285 -7.36 14.06 1.41
N ALA A 286 -6.27 14.71 1.02
CA ALA A 286 -5.40 15.46 1.95
C ALA A 286 -6.06 16.71 2.56
N LYS A 287 -7.16 17.22 2.00
CA LYS A 287 -7.92 18.36 2.57
C LYS A 287 -8.94 17.93 3.63
N THR A 288 -9.28 16.65 3.66
CA THR A 288 -10.31 16.09 4.55
C THR A 288 -9.71 15.36 5.77
N GLU A 289 -8.41 15.18 5.82
CA GLU A 289 -7.63 14.69 6.96
C GLU A 289 -7.19 15.82 7.89
#